data_cad2ee49f17ea346cf45b58f0a6b9e68
#
_entry.id   cad2ee49f17ea346cf45b58f0a6b9e68
#
_cell.length_a   1.000
_cell.length_b   1.000
_cell.length_c   1.000
_cell.angle_alpha   90.00
_cell.angle_beta   90.00
_cell.angle_gamma   90.00
#
_symmetry.space_group_name_H-M   'P 1'
#
loop_
_entity.id
_entity.type
_entity.pdbx_description
1 polymer ?
#
loop_
_entity_poly.entity_id
_entity_poly.type
_entity_poly.pdbx_seq_one_letter_code
_entity_poly.pdbx_strand_id
1 'polypeptide(L)'
;MEHVKVGAERAGKDWRDIEIVNRAMVHVTDNKEEGRALFRSHFAPYFSNPVYNRFLEWCGYPDVAAEIREGWAARDRERTTGAFSNEVIDEIGVIGSTTEVQARIREDANAGITTSIISPIGRVELDVAYQTFEPFRGDRFEL
;
A
#
# COMPACT_ATOMS: atom_id res chain seq x y z
N MET A 1 3.56 14.44 -3.54
CA MET A 1 3.03 15.52 -4.41
C MET A 1 4.09 16.53 -4.82
N GLU A 2 5.02 16.93 -3.94
CA GLU A 2 6.02 17.95 -4.25
C GLU A 2 6.86 17.65 -5.51
N HIS A 3 7.37 16.42 -5.61
CA HIS A 3 8.16 16.00 -6.79
C HIS A 3 7.36 16.04 -8.10
N VAL A 4 6.05 15.80 -8.05
CA VAL A 4 5.18 15.90 -9.23
C VAL A 4 5.06 17.34 -9.68
N LYS A 5 4.85 18.28 -8.73
CA LYS A 5 4.79 19.72 -9.01
C LYS A 5 6.08 20.24 -9.64
N VAL A 6 7.22 19.90 -9.05
CA VAL A 6 8.53 20.27 -9.57
C VAL A 6 8.77 19.69 -10.96
N GLY A 7 8.36 18.43 -11.20
CA GLY A 7 8.49 17.80 -12.53
C GLY A 7 7.61 18.47 -13.58
N ALA A 8 6.36 18.80 -13.22
CA ALA A 8 5.42 19.50 -14.09
C ALA A 8 5.94 20.89 -14.47
N GLU A 9 6.39 21.66 -13.49
CA GLU A 9 6.96 22.99 -13.69
C GLU A 9 8.15 22.96 -14.67
N ARG A 10 9.08 22.03 -14.47
CA ARG A 10 10.22 21.84 -15.39
C ARG A 10 9.78 21.49 -16.82
N ALA A 11 8.66 20.82 -16.97
CA ALA A 11 8.08 20.46 -18.28
C ALA A 11 7.15 21.55 -18.85
N GLY A 12 6.96 22.68 -18.17
CA GLY A 12 6.04 23.74 -18.57
C GLY A 12 4.56 23.32 -18.55
N LYS A 13 4.20 22.39 -17.66
CA LYS A 13 2.84 21.87 -17.48
C LYS A 13 2.23 22.31 -16.16
N ASP A 14 0.91 22.46 -16.10
CA ASP A 14 0.22 22.54 -14.81
C ASP A 14 0.14 21.14 -14.21
N TRP A 15 0.59 20.98 -12.97
CA TRP A 15 0.53 19.70 -12.29
C TRP A 15 -0.92 19.21 -12.05
N ARG A 16 -1.90 20.14 -12.06
CA ARG A 16 -3.32 19.83 -11.92
C ARG A 16 -3.91 19.12 -13.15
N ASP A 17 -3.25 19.24 -14.29
CA ASP A 17 -3.62 18.55 -15.52
C ASP A 17 -3.01 17.13 -15.59
N ILE A 18 -2.21 16.75 -14.57
CA ILE A 18 -1.56 15.43 -14.52
C ILE A 18 -2.43 14.48 -13.72
N GLU A 19 -2.85 13.39 -14.36
CA GLU A 19 -3.48 12.28 -13.64
C GLU A 19 -2.46 11.60 -12.72
N ILE A 20 -2.77 11.55 -11.42
CA ILE A 20 -1.93 10.93 -10.41
C ILE A 20 -2.64 9.66 -9.94
N VAL A 21 -2.06 8.54 -10.37
CA VAL A 21 -2.62 7.22 -10.13
C VAL A 21 -1.84 6.51 -9.02
N ASN A 22 -2.52 6.02 -8.00
CA ASN A 22 -1.95 5.08 -7.05
C ASN A 22 -2.59 3.69 -7.17
N ARG A 23 -1.89 2.68 -6.69
CA ARG A 23 -2.43 1.34 -6.46
C ARG A 23 -2.58 1.13 -4.96
N ALA A 24 -3.79 1.28 -4.45
CA ALA A 24 -4.11 1.03 -3.07
C ALA A 24 -4.26 -0.48 -2.84
N MET A 25 -3.43 -1.03 -1.94
CA MET A 25 -3.48 -2.44 -1.54
C MET A 25 -4.46 -2.57 -0.38
N VAL A 26 -5.66 -3.07 -0.68
CA VAL A 26 -6.81 -3.03 0.23
C VAL A 26 -7.13 -4.42 0.78
N HIS A 27 -7.42 -4.49 2.07
CA HIS A 27 -8.03 -5.64 2.71
C HIS A 27 -9.10 -5.18 3.70
N VAL A 28 -10.35 -5.49 3.38
CA VAL A 28 -11.51 -5.12 4.22
C VAL A 28 -11.69 -6.18 5.30
N THR A 29 -11.52 -5.80 6.56
CA THR A 29 -11.62 -6.71 7.70
C THR A 29 -11.87 -5.94 8.99
N ASP A 30 -12.60 -6.55 9.92
CA ASP A 30 -12.70 -6.07 11.31
C ASP A 30 -11.53 -6.58 12.18
N ASN A 31 -10.73 -7.53 11.66
CA ASN A 31 -9.54 -8.07 12.32
C ASN A 31 -8.26 -7.56 11.65
N LYS A 32 -7.78 -6.39 12.09
CA LYS A 32 -6.57 -5.78 11.53
C LYS A 32 -5.32 -6.66 11.64
N GLU A 33 -5.19 -7.45 12.70
CA GLU A 33 -4.01 -8.31 12.87
C GLU A 33 -3.97 -9.43 11.80
N GLU A 34 -5.12 -9.97 11.43
CA GLU A 34 -5.21 -10.91 10.32
C GLU A 34 -4.80 -10.26 8.99
N GLY A 35 -5.32 -9.06 8.72
CA GLY A 35 -4.97 -8.30 7.53
C GLY A 35 -3.48 -7.94 7.47
N ARG A 36 -2.88 -7.56 8.61
CA ARG A 36 -1.44 -7.28 8.72
C ARG A 36 -0.59 -8.55 8.52
N ALA A 37 -1.04 -9.69 9.06
CA ALA A 37 -0.37 -10.97 8.85
C ALA A 37 -0.41 -11.38 7.37
N LEU A 38 -1.54 -11.16 6.69
CA LEU A 38 -1.69 -11.37 5.26
C LEU A 38 -0.72 -10.45 4.46
N PHE A 39 -0.64 -9.17 4.82
CA PHE A 39 0.29 -8.22 4.22
C PHE A 39 1.75 -8.71 4.35
N ARG A 40 2.18 -9.05 5.58
CA ARG A 40 3.54 -9.56 5.84
C ARG A 40 3.87 -10.77 4.98
N SER A 41 2.98 -11.76 4.96
CA SER A 41 3.20 -13.00 4.23
C SER A 41 3.34 -12.80 2.72
N HIS A 42 2.60 -11.83 2.18
CA HIS A 42 2.56 -11.54 0.76
C HIS A 42 3.70 -10.62 0.30
N PHE A 43 3.97 -9.55 1.07
CA PHE A 43 4.88 -8.50 0.63
C PHE A 43 6.32 -8.67 1.12
N ALA A 44 6.59 -9.36 2.22
CA ALA A 44 7.96 -9.56 2.66
C ALA A 44 8.84 -10.24 1.60
N PRO A 45 8.38 -11.31 0.91
CA PRO A 45 9.13 -11.88 -0.22
C PRO A 45 9.29 -10.90 -1.40
N TYR A 46 8.29 -10.05 -1.64
CA TYR A 46 8.34 -9.06 -2.71
C TYR A 46 9.41 -8.00 -2.45
N PHE A 47 9.46 -7.49 -1.22
CA PHE A 47 10.45 -6.50 -0.79
C PHE A 47 11.86 -7.08 -0.56
N SER A 48 12.05 -8.40 -0.65
CA SER A 48 13.39 -9.00 -0.70
C SER A 48 14.10 -8.76 -2.04
N ASN A 49 13.35 -8.43 -3.09
CA ASN A 49 13.93 -8.03 -4.38
C ASN A 49 14.73 -6.72 -4.23
N PRO A 50 15.99 -6.67 -4.74
CA PRO A 50 16.88 -5.52 -4.51
C PRO A 50 16.32 -4.15 -4.94
N VAL A 51 15.45 -4.11 -5.96
CA VAL A 51 14.84 -2.86 -6.42
C VAL A 51 13.85 -2.33 -5.39
N TYR A 52 12.94 -3.19 -4.92
CA TYR A 52 11.93 -2.82 -3.93
C TYR A 52 12.53 -2.64 -2.52
N ASN A 53 13.59 -3.38 -2.22
CA ASN A 53 14.32 -3.21 -0.96
C ASN A 53 14.94 -1.81 -0.86
N ARG A 54 15.62 -1.34 -1.92
CA ARG A 54 16.15 0.02 -2.00
C ARG A 54 15.04 1.09 -1.98
N PHE A 55 13.87 0.77 -2.53
CA PHE A 55 12.73 1.67 -2.45
C PHE A 55 12.24 1.87 -1.01
N LEU A 56 12.21 0.81 -0.18
CA LEU A 56 11.93 0.94 1.26
C LEU A 56 12.96 1.85 1.96
N GLU A 57 14.24 1.68 1.67
CA GLU A 57 15.29 2.56 2.22
C GLU A 57 15.03 4.03 1.83
N TRP A 58 14.70 4.28 0.57
CA TRP A 58 14.38 5.62 0.08
C TRP A 58 13.10 6.20 0.70
N CYS A 59 12.12 5.37 1.04
CA CYS A 59 10.88 5.77 1.73
C CYS A 59 11.11 6.07 3.23
N GLY A 60 12.31 5.85 3.77
CA GLY A 60 12.62 6.14 5.16
C GLY A 60 12.56 4.92 6.09
N TYR A 61 12.53 3.71 5.54
CA TYR A 61 12.49 2.45 6.29
C TYR A 61 13.77 1.60 6.10
N PRO A 62 14.98 2.16 6.35
CA PRO A 62 16.24 1.45 6.10
C PRO A 62 16.38 0.21 6.97
N ASP A 63 15.93 0.25 8.22
CA ASP A 63 16.03 -0.89 9.15
C ASP A 63 15.14 -2.04 8.71
N VAL A 64 13.89 -1.75 8.27
CA VAL A 64 12.98 -2.75 7.70
C VAL A 64 13.59 -3.39 6.45
N ALA A 65 14.17 -2.58 5.58
CA ALA A 65 14.83 -3.07 4.37
C ALA A 65 16.03 -3.98 4.68
N ALA A 66 16.83 -3.62 5.69
CA ALA A 66 17.95 -4.42 6.14
C ALA A 66 17.50 -5.77 6.71
N GLU A 67 16.51 -5.77 7.62
CA GLU A 67 15.97 -6.99 8.23
C GLU A 67 15.37 -7.95 7.18
N ILE A 68 14.62 -7.43 6.21
CA ILE A 68 14.09 -8.24 5.11
C ILE A 68 15.22 -8.87 4.29
N ARG A 69 16.24 -8.09 3.94
CA ARG A 69 17.38 -8.56 3.13
C ARG A 69 18.18 -9.64 3.84
N GLU A 70 18.47 -9.43 5.12
CA GLU A 70 19.23 -10.37 5.93
C GLU A 70 18.44 -11.65 6.23
N GLY A 71 17.17 -11.52 6.62
CA GLY A 71 16.29 -12.65 6.86
C GLY A 71 16.10 -13.50 5.60
N TRP A 72 15.92 -12.86 4.45
CA TRP A 72 15.81 -13.55 3.16
C TRP A 72 17.10 -14.31 2.79
N ALA A 73 18.27 -13.67 2.95
CA ALA A 73 19.56 -14.28 2.68
C ALA A 73 19.83 -15.48 3.61
N ALA A 74 19.41 -15.39 4.87
CA ALA A 74 19.50 -16.46 5.85
C ALA A 74 18.43 -17.56 5.68
N ARG A 75 17.46 -17.39 4.77
CA ARG A 75 16.26 -18.22 4.64
C ARG A 75 15.42 -18.28 5.92
N ASP A 76 15.50 -17.24 6.72
CA ASP A 76 14.73 -17.04 7.94
C ASP A 76 13.42 -16.32 7.58
N ARG A 77 12.35 -17.13 7.44
CA ARG A 77 11.04 -16.62 7.07
C ARG A 77 10.42 -15.77 8.18
N GLU A 78 10.61 -16.16 9.42
CA GLU A 78 10.06 -15.45 10.57
C GLU A 78 10.68 -14.05 10.68
N ARG A 79 12.00 -13.96 10.60
CA ARG A 79 12.73 -12.69 10.55
C ARG A 79 12.27 -11.83 9.38
N THR A 80 12.18 -12.42 8.18
CA THR A 80 11.79 -11.70 6.96
C THR A 80 10.38 -11.11 7.06
N THR A 81 9.41 -11.89 7.53
CA THR A 81 8.02 -11.42 7.66
C THR A 81 7.83 -10.52 8.86
N GLY A 82 8.54 -10.77 9.95
CA GLY A 82 8.52 -9.97 11.18
C GLY A 82 9.14 -8.58 11.05
N ALA A 83 9.92 -8.34 9.99
CA ALA A 83 10.57 -7.05 9.74
C ALA A 83 9.56 -5.88 9.59
N PHE A 84 8.34 -6.15 9.11
CA PHE A 84 7.30 -5.13 9.01
C PHE A 84 6.61 -4.92 10.36
N SER A 85 6.80 -3.76 10.98
CA SER A 85 5.98 -3.34 12.12
C SER A 85 4.54 -3.02 11.68
N ASN A 86 3.63 -2.95 12.64
CA ASN A 86 2.24 -2.60 12.36
C ASN A 86 2.13 -1.19 11.76
N GLU A 87 2.92 -0.25 12.26
CA GLU A 87 2.95 1.13 11.80
C GLU A 87 3.35 1.21 10.33
N VAL A 88 4.40 0.52 9.92
CA VAL A 88 4.86 0.50 8.52
C VAL A 88 3.81 -0.14 7.60
N ILE A 89 3.14 -1.20 8.06
CA ILE A 89 2.06 -1.83 7.30
C ILE A 89 0.89 -0.86 7.13
N ASP A 90 0.48 -0.19 8.19
CA ASP A 90 -0.66 0.74 8.18
C ASP A 90 -0.37 2.00 7.33
N GLU A 91 0.90 2.35 7.12
CA GLU A 91 1.27 3.41 6.18
C GLU A 91 1.21 2.97 4.71
N ILE A 92 1.58 1.73 4.42
CA ILE A 92 1.67 1.22 3.04
C ILE A 92 0.37 0.56 2.57
N GLY A 93 -0.28 -0.20 3.45
CA GLY A 93 -1.51 -0.94 3.18
C GLY A 93 -2.75 -0.18 3.62
N VAL A 94 -3.87 -0.53 3.01
CA VAL A 94 -5.20 -0.02 3.37
C VAL A 94 -6.00 -1.16 4.00
N ILE A 95 -5.84 -1.36 5.31
CA ILE A 95 -6.38 -2.50 6.04
C ILE A 95 -7.33 -2.00 7.15
N GLY A 96 -8.55 -2.50 7.17
CA GLY A 96 -9.52 -2.15 8.20
C GLY A 96 -10.96 -2.40 7.80
N SER A 97 -11.87 -1.91 8.63
CA SER A 97 -13.31 -1.93 8.35
C SER A 97 -13.66 -1.13 7.09
N THR A 98 -14.86 -1.33 6.56
CA THR A 98 -15.39 -0.54 5.44
C THR A 98 -15.19 0.97 5.61
N THR A 99 -15.52 1.49 6.80
CA THR A 99 -15.38 2.92 7.08
C THR A 99 -13.94 3.39 7.05
N GLU A 100 -13.02 2.61 7.60
CA GLU A 100 -11.59 2.96 7.64
C GLU A 100 -10.95 2.94 6.26
N VAL A 101 -11.23 1.92 5.44
CA VAL A 101 -10.67 1.84 4.09
C VAL A 101 -11.22 2.96 3.19
N GLN A 102 -12.49 3.30 3.33
CA GLN A 102 -13.09 4.46 2.63
C GLN A 102 -12.46 5.78 3.07
N ALA A 103 -12.24 5.97 4.38
CA ALA A 103 -11.60 7.18 4.91
C ALA A 103 -10.20 7.34 4.34
N ARG A 104 -9.41 6.28 4.29
CA ARG A 104 -8.04 6.32 3.75
C ARG A 104 -8.01 6.69 2.26
N ILE A 105 -8.92 6.16 1.44
CA ILE A 105 -8.97 6.53 0.02
C ILE A 105 -9.38 8.01 -0.15
N ARG A 106 -10.26 8.56 0.72
CA ARG A 106 -10.57 9.99 0.72
C ARG A 106 -9.36 10.85 1.14
N GLU A 107 -8.58 10.40 2.11
CA GLU A 107 -7.32 11.06 2.49
C GLU A 107 -6.33 11.09 1.33
N ASP A 108 -6.17 9.99 0.59
CA ASP A 108 -5.33 9.91 -0.59
C ASP A 108 -5.81 10.90 -1.67
N ALA A 109 -7.12 10.97 -1.92
CA ALA A 109 -7.70 11.94 -2.85
C ALA A 109 -7.44 13.40 -2.42
N ASN A 110 -7.63 13.70 -1.14
CA ASN A 110 -7.34 15.03 -0.57
C ASN A 110 -5.84 15.38 -0.65
N ALA A 111 -4.96 14.38 -0.62
CA ALA A 111 -3.53 14.57 -0.83
C ALA A 111 -3.15 14.80 -2.31
N GLY A 112 -4.11 14.62 -3.22
CA GLY A 112 -3.95 14.90 -4.66
C GLY A 112 -3.87 13.67 -5.56
N ILE A 113 -4.20 12.48 -5.06
CA ILE A 113 -4.39 11.30 -5.91
C ILE A 113 -5.71 11.48 -6.68
N THR A 114 -5.66 11.42 -8.00
CA THR A 114 -6.83 11.60 -8.86
C THR A 114 -7.52 10.29 -9.22
N THR A 115 -6.76 9.19 -9.21
CA THR A 115 -7.26 7.85 -9.54
C THR A 115 -6.65 6.82 -8.59
N SER A 116 -7.48 6.13 -7.82
CA SER A 116 -7.07 5.01 -6.96
C SER A 116 -7.47 3.66 -7.58
N ILE A 117 -6.48 2.82 -7.86
CA ILE A 117 -6.70 1.43 -8.29
C ILE A 117 -6.84 0.57 -7.04
N ILE A 118 -8.04 0.14 -6.71
CA ILE A 118 -8.29 -0.76 -5.59
C ILE A 118 -7.78 -2.16 -5.94
N SER A 119 -6.86 -2.66 -5.15
CA SER A 119 -6.23 -3.97 -5.38
C SER A 119 -6.28 -4.81 -4.10
N PRO A 120 -6.91 -5.99 -4.11
CA PRO A 120 -6.87 -6.89 -2.96
C PRO A 120 -5.44 -7.28 -2.59
N ILE A 121 -5.16 -7.44 -1.30
CA ILE A 121 -3.87 -7.93 -0.81
C ILE A 121 -3.78 -9.44 -1.08
N GLY A 122 -2.76 -9.84 -1.82
CA GLY A 122 -2.47 -11.24 -2.11
C GLY A 122 -3.35 -11.87 -3.19
N ARG A 123 -3.25 -13.20 -3.30
CA ARG A 123 -4.22 -14.01 -4.05
C ARG A 123 -5.43 -14.22 -3.16
N VAL A 124 -6.58 -13.79 -3.65
CA VAL A 124 -7.85 -13.91 -2.93
C VAL A 124 -8.85 -14.72 -3.76
N GLU A 125 -9.69 -15.45 -3.09
CA GLU A 125 -10.86 -16.08 -3.71
C GLU A 125 -11.83 -15.00 -4.19
N LEU A 126 -12.70 -15.37 -5.11
CA LEU A 126 -13.55 -14.41 -5.81
C LEU A 126 -14.49 -13.63 -4.88
N ASP A 127 -15.01 -14.29 -3.87
CA ASP A 127 -15.85 -13.69 -2.82
C ASP A 127 -15.09 -12.65 -1.98
N VAL A 128 -13.85 -12.93 -1.61
CA VAL A 128 -12.98 -12.00 -0.88
C VAL A 128 -12.62 -10.80 -1.77
N ALA A 129 -12.40 -11.03 -3.07
CA ALA A 129 -12.20 -9.95 -4.02
C ALA A 129 -13.43 -9.05 -4.10
N TYR A 130 -14.64 -9.61 -4.17
CA TYR A 130 -15.88 -8.84 -4.16
C TYR A 130 -16.05 -8.04 -2.86
N GLN A 131 -15.75 -8.62 -1.70
CA GLN A 131 -15.79 -7.91 -0.42
C GLN A 131 -14.83 -6.71 -0.40
N THR A 132 -13.67 -6.83 -1.05
CA THR A 132 -12.71 -5.72 -1.17
C THR A 132 -13.26 -4.56 -2.01
N PHE A 133 -14.01 -4.84 -3.07
CA PHE A 133 -14.55 -3.81 -3.97
C PHE A 133 -15.87 -3.22 -3.50
N GLU A 134 -16.66 -3.97 -2.72
CA GLU A 134 -18.01 -3.58 -2.27
C GLU A 134 -18.06 -2.21 -1.57
N PRO A 135 -17.10 -1.81 -0.71
CA PRO A 135 -17.06 -0.49 -0.10
C PRO A 135 -16.94 0.67 -1.10
N PHE A 136 -16.42 0.40 -2.30
CA PHE A 136 -16.08 1.42 -3.31
C PHE A 136 -17.06 1.46 -4.48
N ARG A 137 -18.20 0.80 -4.36
CA ARG A 137 -19.28 0.91 -5.36
C ARG A 137 -19.82 2.33 -5.42
N GLY A 138 -20.19 2.78 -6.62
CA GLY A 138 -20.63 4.16 -6.85
C GLY A 138 -21.91 4.58 -6.11
N ASP A 139 -22.67 3.62 -5.56
CA ASP A 139 -23.83 3.85 -4.69
C ASP A 139 -23.48 3.90 -3.20
N ARG A 140 -22.21 3.63 -2.82
CA ARG A 140 -21.73 3.53 -1.43
C ARG A 140 -20.52 4.41 -1.13
N PHE A 141 -19.87 4.91 -2.15
CA PHE A 141 -18.64 5.67 -2.02
C PHE A 141 -18.62 6.88 -2.96
N GLU A 142 -18.42 8.05 -2.36
CA GLU A 142 -18.11 9.31 -3.04
C GLU A 142 -16.79 9.86 -2.49
N LEU A 143 -15.99 10.41 -3.40
CA LEU A 143 -14.71 11.07 -3.10
C LEU A 143 -14.93 12.48 -2.56
#